data_ab20569e8ead913b0fe47339188f2a5d
#
_entry.id   ab20569e8ead913b0fe47339188f2a5d
#
_cell.length_a   1.000
_cell.length_b   1.000
_cell.length_c   1.000
_cell.angle_alpha   90.00
_cell.angle_beta   90.00
_cell.angle_gamma   90.00
#
_symmetry.space_group_name_H-M   'P 1'
#
loop_
_entity.id
_entity.type
_entity.pdbx_description
1 polymer ?
#
loop_
_entity_poly.entity_id
_entity_poly.type
_entity_poly.pdbx_seq_one_letter_code
_entity_poly.pdbx_strand_id
1 'polypeptide(L)'
;TEQTPLLAAVLAGQTEIVKQMLETGVDVTIPEKDGYTVMHAAAFQGRAEVVKLLLAYGIDANDVSASDGFTPFHRTLWTNSERHVETMRVFLEDGKVEVDFVSHVGKTGALIATELKHTKVLDILLREYGADPNFRNKRGDALVHVAIRAQDEKTLDMLLNNGADITLEDAKGKSCRKIAKQLRSKAVLERINRAFEELNTPNPNDNDRKENSGEEL
;
A
#
# COMPACT_ATOMS: atom_id res chain seq x y z
N THR A 1 -9.53 -10.68 -28.53
CA THR A 1 -10.55 -10.68 -27.47
C THR A 1 -11.37 -9.43 -27.62
N GLU A 2 -12.65 -9.63 -27.91
CA GLU A 2 -13.57 -8.51 -28.07
C GLU A 2 -13.83 -7.93 -26.68
N GLN A 3 -13.57 -6.64 -26.55
CA GLN A 3 -13.86 -5.88 -25.34
C GLN A 3 -15.38 -5.85 -25.12
N THR A 4 -15.85 -6.25 -23.95
CA THR A 4 -17.28 -6.21 -23.65
C THR A 4 -17.80 -4.75 -23.60
N PRO A 5 -19.07 -4.48 -23.98
CA PRO A 5 -19.63 -3.13 -23.88
C PRO A 5 -19.55 -2.56 -22.45
N LEU A 6 -19.76 -3.41 -21.43
CA LEU A 6 -19.63 -3.00 -20.03
C LEU A 6 -18.22 -2.51 -19.72
N LEU A 7 -17.20 -3.25 -20.14
CA LEU A 7 -15.82 -2.88 -19.91
C LEU A 7 -15.47 -1.57 -20.64
N ALA A 8 -15.94 -1.39 -21.87
CA ALA A 8 -15.73 -0.12 -22.60
C ALA A 8 -16.30 1.07 -21.84
N ALA A 9 -17.52 0.94 -21.27
CA ALA A 9 -18.15 1.97 -20.45
C ALA A 9 -17.37 2.23 -19.15
N VAL A 10 -16.86 1.18 -18.50
CA VAL A 10 -16.04 1.26 -17.28
C VAL A 10 -14.73 2.01 -17.56
N LEU A 11 -13.98 1.61 -18.58
CA LEU A 11 -12.72 2.27 -18.97
C LEU A 11 -12.93 3.75 -19.30
N ALA A 12 -14.04 4.07 -19.99
CA ALA A 12 -14.40 5.44 -20.31
C ALA A 12 -14.88 6.24 -19.07
N GLY A 13 -15.22 5.57 -17.96
CA GLY A 13 -15.75 6.19 -16.76
C GLY A 13 -17.18 6.69 -16.91
N GLN A 14 -17.98 6.04 -17.78
CA GLN A 14 -19.37 6.39 -18.06
C GLN A 14 -20.30 5.78 -17.02
N THR A 15 -20.27 6.32 -15.79
CA THR A 15 -20.92 5.74 -14.61
C THR A 15 -22.42 5.48 -14.84
N GLU A 16 -23.13 6.39 -15.48
CA GLU A 16 -24.58 6.23 -15.74
C GLU A 16 -24.86 5.07 -16.72
N ILE A 17 -24.03 4.91 -17.76
CA ILE A 17 -24.16 3.78 -18.69
C ILE A 17 -23.82 2.45 -17.98
N VAL A 18 -22.77 2.43 -17.16
CA VAL A 18 -22.43 1.26 -16.35
C VAL A 18 -23.61 0.88 -15.45
N LYS A 19 -24.24 1.86 -14.77
CA LYS A 19 -25.41 1.64 -13.92
C LYS A 19 -26.57 1.01 -14.70
N GLN A 20 -26.93 1.58 -15.84
CA GLN A 20 -28.02 1.05 -16.69
C GLN A 20 -27.72 -0.38 -17.14
N MET A 21 -26.48 -0.68 -17.53
CA MET A 21 -26.07 -2.04 -17.90
C MET A 21 -26.21 -3.04 -16.74
N LEU A 22 -25.79 -2.65 -15.54
CA LEU A 22 -25.93 -3.46 -14.33
C LEU A 22 -27.41 -3.72 -13.98
N GLU A 23 -28.28 -2.69 -14.11
CA GLU A 23 -29.73 -2.80 -13.90
C GLU A 23 -30.40 -3.76 -14.89
N THR A 24 -29.86 -3.88 -16.12
CA THR A 24 -30.37 -4.85 -17.12
C THR A 24 -29.86 -6.27 -16.89
N GLY A 25 -29.02 -6.51 -15.88
CA GLY A 25 -28.49 -7.83 -15.56
C GLY A 25 -27.38 -8.29 -16.50
N VAL A 26 -26.57 -7.35 -17.02
CA VAL A 26 -25.41 -7.74 -17.83
C VAL A 26 -24.47 -8.65 -17.04
N ASP A 27 -23.89 -9.62 -17.73
CA ASP A 27 -22.91 -10.53 -17.11
C ASP A 27 -21.61 -9.78 -16.76
N VAL A 28 -21.37 -9.62 -15.47
CA VAL A 28 -20.19 -8.94 -14.90
C VAL A 28 -19.02 -9.89 -14.67
N THR A 29 -19.24 -11.20 -14.85
CA THR A 29 -18.22 -12.23 -14.55
C THR A 29 -17.30 -12.51 -15.73
N ILE A 30 -17.60 -11.98 -16.92
CA ILE A 30 -16.79 -12.15 -18.11
C ILE A 30 -15.46 -11.39 -17.93
N PRO A 31 -14.33 -12.11 -17.71
CA PRO A 31 -13.05 -11.44 -17.59
C PRO A 31 -12.51 -11.09 -18.98
N GLU A 32 -11.68 -10.08 -19.03
CA GLU A 32 -10.83 -9.85 -20.20
C GLU A 32 -9.69 -10.84 -20.29
N LYS A 33 -8.87 -10.63 -21.32
CA LYS A 33 -7.57 -11.29 -21.46
C LYS A 33 -6.81 -11.19 -20.11
N ASP A 34 -6.17 -12.28 -19.72
CA ASP A 34 -5.38 -12.37 -18.50
C ASP A 34 -6.19 -12.31 -17.18
N GLY A 35 -7.52 -12.57 -17.24
CA GLY A 35 -8.37 -12.66 -16.05
C GLY A 35 -8.76 -11.30 -15.43
N TYR A 36 -8.55 -10.22 -16.14
CA TYR A 36 -8.94 -8.89 -15.66
C TYR A 36 -10.47 -8.73 -15.67
N THR A 37 -11.04 -8.41 -14.51
CA THR A 37 -12.47 -8.12 -14.37
C THR A 37 -12.74 -6.62 -14.54
N VAL A 38 -14.02 -6.28 -14.68
CA VAL A 38 -14.46 -4.86 -14.74
C VAL A 38 -14.02 -4.06 -13.51
N MET A 39 -13.93 -4.72 -12.33
CA MET A 39 -13.43 -4.10 -11.09
C MET A 39 -11.94 -3.75 -11.20
N HIS A 40 -11.11 -4.66 -11.72
CA HIS A 40 -9.70 -4.39 -12.00
C HIS A 40 -9.54 -3.19 -12.97
N ALA A 41 -10.35 -3.15 -14.02
CA ALA A 41 -10.30 -2.07 -15.00
C ALA A 41 -10.70 -0.72 -14.41
N ALA A 42 -11.78 -0.68 -13.62
CA ALA A 42 -12.21 0.53 -12.93
C ALA A 42 -11.13 1.07 -11.97
N ALA A 43 -10.51 0.16 -11.20
CA ALA A 43 -9.44 0.48 -10.27
C ALA A 43 -8.19 1.01 -10.97
N PHE A 44 -7.74 0.31 -12.03
CA PHE A 44 -6.57 0.70 -12.83
C PHE A 44 -6.73 2.06 -13.50
N GLN A 45 -7.96 2.42 -13.87
CA GLN A 45 -8.26 3.73 -14.47
C GLN A 45 -8.55 4.83 -13.44
N GLY A 46 -8.59 4.48 -12.15
CA GLY A 46 -8.92 5.44 -11.10
C GLY A 46 -10.35 5.98 -11.22
N ARG A 47 -11.34 5.10 -11.44
CA ARG A 47 -12.75 5.44 -11.63
C ARG A 47 -13.52 5.24 -10.33
N ALA A 48 -13.32 6.13 -9.35
CA ALA A 48 -13.87 6.01 -8.00
C ALA A 48 -15.39 5.79 -8.00
N GLU A 49 -16.16 6.58 -8.77
CA GLU A 49 -17.62 6.46 -8.82
C GLU A 49 -18.09 5.14 -9.46
N VAL A 50 -17.35 4.65 -10.46
CA VAL A 50 -17.63 3.33 -11.05
C VAL A 50 -17.33 2.22 -10.04
N VAL A 51 -16.21 2.32 -9.29
CA VAL A 51 -15.88 1.36 -8.22
C VAL A 51 -16.95 1.34 -7.15
N LYS A 52 -17.41 2.50 -6.65
CA LYS A 52 -18.54 2.57 -5.70
C LYS A 52 -19.77 1.84 -6.22
N LEU A 53 -20.10 2.09 -7.47
CA LEU A 53 -21.25 1.44 -8.11
C LEU A 53 -21.07 -0.08 -8.18
N LEU A 54 -19.93 -0.57 -8.63
CA LEU A 54 -19.62 -2.00 -8.72
C LEU A 54 -19.67 -2.68 -7.35
N LEU A 55 -19.14 -2.04 -6.30
CA LEU A 55 -19.21 -2.52 -4.91
C LEU A 55 -20.66 -2.60 -4.41
N ALA A 56 -21.49 -1.59 -4.73
CA ALA A 56 -22.90 -1.58 -4.36
C ALA A 56 -23.70 -2.71 -5.03
N TYR A 57 -23.30 -3.15 -6.23
CA TYR A 57 -23.87 -4.31 -6.93
C TYR A 57 -23.25 -5.65 -6.47
N GLY A 58 -22.39 -5.63 -5.45
CA GLY A 58 -21.82 -6.84 -4.85
C GLY A 58 -20.70 -7.50 -5.66
N ILE A 59 -20.07 -6.78 -6.58
CA ILE A 59 -18.92 -7.28 -7.34
C ILE A 59 -17.70 -7.36 -6.41
N ASP A 60 -16.98 -8.48 -6.49
CA ASP A 60 -15.89 -8.78 -5.56
C ASP A 60 -14.74 -7.78 -5.68
N ALA A 61 -14.44 -7.11 -4.57
CA ALA A 61 -13.32 -6.19 -4.42
C ALA A 61 -11.95 -6.89 -4.28
N ASN A 62 -11.97 -8.17 -3.87
CA ASN A 62 -10.77 -8.96 -3.57
C ASN A 62 -10.45 -10.00 -4.66
N ASP A 63 -11.05 -9.85 -5.84
CA ASP A 63 -10.81 -10.75 -6.96
C ASP A 63 -9.32 -10.84 -7.29
N VAL A 64 -8.81 -12.05 -7.36
CA VAL A 64 -7.40 -12.40 -7.67
C VAL A 64 -7.28 -13.18 -8.97
N SER A 65 -8.30 -13.16 -9.82
CA SER A 65 -8.33 -13.91 -11.07
C SER A 65 -7.36 -13.35 -12.14
N ALA A 66 -6.90 -12.10 -11.98
CA ALA A 66 -5.87 -11.54 -12.84
C ALA A 66 -4.59 -12.38 -12.80
N SER A 67 -4.02 -12.70 -13.97
CA SER A 67 -2.90 -13.63 -14.13
C SER A 67 -1.62 -13.22 -13.37
N ASP A 68 -1.48 -11.94 -13.04
CA ASP A 68 -0.39 -11.42 -12.23
C ASP A 68 -0.68 -11.42 -10.72
N GLY A 69 -1.89 -11.88 -10.32
CA GLY A 69 -2.28 -12.09 -8.93
C GLY A 69 -2.45 -10.84 -8.08
N PHE A 70 -2.62 -9.69 -8.69
CA PHE A 70 -2.99 -8.46 -7.99
C PHE A 70 -4.51 -8.30 -7.93
N THR A 71 -5.02 -7.78 -6.81
CA THR A 71 -6.43 -7.43 -6.66
C THR A 71 -6.75 -6.08 -7.30
N PRO A 72 -8.04 -5.74 -7.51
CA PRO A 72 -8.44 -4.41 -7.94
C PRO A 72 -7.86 -3.28 -7.05
N PHE A 73 -7.86 -3.46 -5.72
CA PHE A 73 -7.26 -2.50 -4.81
C PHE A 73 -5.78 -2.22 -5.15
N HIS A 74 -4.96 -3.27 -5.37
CA HIS A 74 -3.56 -3.08 -5.73
C HIS A 74 -3.37 -2.28 -7.02
N ARG A 75 -4.34 -2.37 -7.97
CA ARG A 75 -4.29 -1.60 -9.23
C ARG A 75 -4.35 -0.09 -9.03
N THR A 76 -4.99 0.37 -7.97
CA THR A 76 -5.06 1.80 -7.66
C THR A 76 -3.69 2.38 -7.28
N LEU A 77 -2.74 1.54 -6.88
CA LEU A 77 -1.46 1.94 -6.29
C LEU A 77 -0.34 2.16 -7.31
N TRP A 78 -0.55 1.80 -8.59
CA TRP A 78 0.47 1.97 -9.63
C TRP A 78 0.70 3.41 -10.08
N THR A 79 -0.16 4.31 -9.68
CA THR A 79 0.02 5.74 -9.87
C THR A 79 -0.27 6.48 -8.56
N ASN A 80 0.22 7.71 -8.41
CA ASN A 80 -0.08 8.55 -7.26
C ASN A 80 -0.96 9.75 -7.62
N SER A 81 -1.73 9.66 -8.72
CA SER A 81 -2.66 10.73 -9.11
C SER A 81 -3.86 10.78 -8.17
N GLU A 82 -4.45 11.96 -7.99
CA GLU A 82 -5.59 12.19 -7.07
C GLU A 82 -6.75 11.22 -7.30
N ARG A 83 -7.10 10.98 -8.56
CA ARG A 83 -8.19 10.05 -8.90
C ARG A 83 -7.93 8.61 -8.44
N HIS A 84 -6.66 8.15 -8.45
CA HIS A 84 -6.31 6.82 -7.99
C HIS A 84 -6.26 6.76 -6.46
N VAL A 85 -5.80 7.83 -5.80
CA VAL A 85 -5.87 7.97 -4.34
C VAL A 85 -7.32 7.92 -3.87
N GLU A 86 -8.22 8.64 -4.53
CA GLU A 86 -9.64 8.59 -4.22
C GLU A 86 -10.23 7.19 -4.44
N THR A 87 -9.88 6.53 -5.53
CA THR A 87 -10.32 5.16 -5.81
C THR A 87 -9.80 4.17 -4.77
N MET A 88 -8.54 4.32 -4.33
CA MET A 88 -7.95 3.55 -3.24
C MET A 88 -8.76 3.71 -1.94
N ARG A 89 -9.13 4.96 -1.60
CA ARG A 89 -9.96 5.24 -0.42
C ARG A 89 -11.31 4.54 -0.50
N VAL A 90 -11.97 4.56 -1.66
CA VAL A 90 -13.24 3.87 -1.84
C VAL A 90 -13.16 2.38 -1.48
N PHE A 91 -12.08 1.68 -1.87
CA PHE A 91 -11.89 0.29 -1.50
C PHE A 91 -11.72 0.08 0.00
N LEU A 92 -10.91 0.94 0.64
CA LEU A 92 -10.62 0.81 2.08
C LEU A 92 -11.81 1.23 2.96
N GLU A 93 -12.58 2.23 2.53
CA GLU A 93 -13.77 2.72 3.22
C GLU A 93 -14.99 1.79 3.09
N ASP A 94 -15.07 0.98 2.02
CA ASP A 94 -16.10 -0.07 1.88
C ASP A 94 -15.96 -1.18 2.95
N GLY A 95 -14.77 -1.30 3.54
CA GLY A 95 -14.50 -2.21 4.66
C GLY A 95 -14.37 -3.69 4.29
N LYS A 96 -14.43 -4.05 3.00
CA LYS A 96 -14.23 -5.43 2.51
C LYS A 96 -12.78 -5.73 2.13
N VAL A 97 -11.97 -4.69 1.95
CA VAL A 97 -10.55 -4.80 1.59
C VAL A 97 -9.71 -4.50 2.82
N GLU A 98 -8.87 -5.44 3.21
CA GLU A 98 -7.88 -5.24 4.26
C GLU A 98 -6.68 -4.45 3.70
N VAL A 99 -6.22 -3.41 4.42
CA VAL A 99 -5.12 -2.54 3.99
C VAL A 99 -3.83 -3.31 3.73
N ASP A 100 -3.57 -4.37 4.52
CA ASP A 100 -2.40 -5.23 4.42
C ASP A 100 -2.68 -6.54 3.67
N PHE A 101 -3.75 -6.59 2.87
CA PHE A 101 -4.00 -7.74 2.02
C PHE A 101 -2.78 -8.06 1.14
N VAL A 102 -2.33 -9.30 1.19
CA VAL A 102 -1.15 -9.75 0.46
C VAL A 102 -1.57 -10.35 -0.88
N SER A 103 -1.17 -9.73 -1.97
CA SER A 103 -1.39 -10.27 -3.33
C SER A 103 -0.72 -11.63 -3.53
N HIS A 104 -1.11 -12.40 -4.54
CA HIS A 104 -0.48 -13.69 -4.87
C HIS A 104 1.02 -13.59 -5.13
N VAL A 105 1.50 -12.42 -5.57
CA VAL A 105 2.94 -12.17 -5.74
C VAL A 105 3.64 -11.77 -4.44
N GLY A 106 2.92 -11.68 -3.31
CA GLY A 106 3.46 -11.39 -1.98
C GLY A 106 3.72 -9.93 -1.73
N LYS A 107 2.87 -9.06 -2.25
CA LYS A 107 2.96 -7.61 -2.03
C LYS A 107 1.73 -7.08 -1.33
N THR A 108 1.94 -6.19 -0.36
CA THR A 108 0.91 -5.33 0.22
C THR A 108 0.86 -3.99 -0.50
N GLY A 109 -0.18 -3.20 -0.24
CA GLY A 109 -0.29 -1.84 -0.73
C GLY A 109 0.90 -0.96 -0.33
N ALA A 110 1.32 -1.04 0.93
CA ALA A 110 2.47 -0.29 1.45
C ALA A 110 3.79 -0.68 0.77
N LEU A 111 3.99 -1.97 0.46
CA LEU A 111 5.17 -2.42 -0.28
C LEU A 111 5.18 -1.88 -1.71
N ILE A 112 4.04 -1.91 -2.42
CA ILE A 112 3.93 -1.36 -3.78
C ILE A 112 4.24 0.14 -3.77
N ALA A 113 3.63 0.89 -2.84
CA ALA A 113 3.87 2.33 -2.71
C ALA A 113 5.35 2.64 -2.41
N THR A 114 6.02 1.81 -1.58
CA THR A 114 7.45 1.92 -1.28
C THR A 114 8.31 1.66 -2.52
N GLU A 115 8.06 0.58 -3.27
CA GLU A 115 8.81 0.23 -4.48
C GLU A 115 8.69 1.30 -5.57
N LEU A 116 7.49 1.90 -5.71
CA LEU A 116 7.19 2.92 -6.71
C LEU A 116 7.52 4.36 -6.23
N LYS A 117 7.96 4.52 -5.00
CA LYS A 117 8.25 5.83 -4.36
C LYS A 117 7.04 6.76 -4.32
N HIS A 118 5.85 6.18 -4.20
CA HIS A 118 4.59 6.91 -4.09
C HIS A 118 4.36 7.39 -2.66
N THR A 119 5.16 8.36 -2.21
CA THR A 119 5.20 8.82 -0.81
C THR A 119 3.83 9.30 -0.29
N LYS A 120 3.03 9.97 -1.12
CA LYS A 120 1.68 10.39 -0.75
C LYS A 120 0.76 9.19 -0.46
N VAL A 121 0.77 8.19 -1.33
CA VAL A 121 -0.01 6.97 -1.16
C VAL A 121 0.45 6.21 0.09
N LEU A 122 1.77 6.07 0.27
CA LEU A 122 2.36 5.42 1.43
C LEU A 122 1.96 6.12 2.74
N ASP A 123 2.00 7.45 2.78
CA ASP A 123 1.59 8.23 3.96
C ASP A 123 0.13 7.98 4.34
N ILE A 124 -0.75 7.97 3.36
CA ILE A 124 -2.18 7.69 3.56
C ILE A 124 -2.37 6.27 4.11
N LEU A 125 -1.73 5.26 3.50
CA LEU A 125 -1.85 3.87 3.95
C LEU A 125 -1.38 3.68 5.39
N LEU A 126 -0.23 4.29 5.74
CA LEU A 126 0.35 4.17 7.08
C LEU A 126 -0.45 4.94 8.13
N ARG A 127 -0.79 6.21 7.88
CA ARG A 127 -1.39 7.10 8.90
C ARG A 127 -2.89 6.99 9.02
N GLU A 128 -3.58 6.87 7.89
CA GLU A 128 -5.03 6.91 7.91
C GLU A 128 -5.64 5.51 8.03
N TYR A 129 -4.99 4.50 7.43
CA TYR A 129 -5.51 3.14 7.41
C TYR A 129 -4.70 2.14 8.23
N GLY A 130 -3.59 2.55 8.86
CA GLY A 130 -2.83 1.73 9.79
C GLY A 130 -2.09 0.56 9.14
N ALA A 131 -1.64 0.71 7.89
CA ALA A 131 -0.84 -0.32 7.23
C ALA A 131 0.44 -0.64 8.02
N ASP A 132 0.85 -1.91 8.03
CA ASP A 132 2.06 -2.36 8.74
C ASP A 132 3.35 -1.81 8.07
N PRO A 133 4.09 -0.89 8.73
CA PRO A 133 5.34 -0.36 8.21
C PRO A 133 6.48 -1.39 8.23
N ASN A 134 6.30 -2.53 8.93
CA ASN A 134 7.31 -3.57 9.13
C ASN A 134 7.04 -4.81 8.28
N PHE A 135 6.05 -4.77 7.39
CA PHE A 135 5.75 -5.87 6.49
C PHE A 135 7.03 -6.35 5.76
N ARG A 136 7.18 -7.68 5.69
CA ARG A 136 8.29 -8.31 4.97
C ARG A 136 7.81 -8.94 3.67
N ASN A 137 8.48 -8.61 2.58
CA ASN A 137 8.20 -9.22 1.28
C ASN A 137 8.64 -10.71 1.24
N LYS A 138 8.31 -11.42 0.15
CA LYS A 138 8.70 -12.85 -0.04
C LYS A 138 10.20 -13.11 0.03
N ARG A 139 11.04 -12.07 -0.10
CA ARG A 139 12.51 -12.18 0.06
C ARG A 139 12.96 -11.99 1.51
N GLY A 140 12.03 -11.69 2.42
CA GLY A 140 12.32 -11.36 3.82
C GLY A 140 12.81 -9.93 4.06
N ASP A 141 12.77 -9.06 3.05
CA ASP A 141 13.12 -7.65 3.20
C ASP A 141 11.93 -6.85 3.75
N ALA A 142 12.13 -6.10 4.83
CA ALA A 142 11.15 -5.14 5.31
C ALA A 142 11.12 -3.88 4.42
N LEU A 143 10.07 -3.06 4.53
CA LEU A 143 9.91 -1.84 3.73
C LEU A 143 11.12 -0.89 3.84
N VAL A 144 11.72 -0.77 5.05
CA VAL A 144 12.95 0.02 5.25
C VAL A 144 14.11 -0.46 4.38
N HIS A 145 14.27 -1.77 4.20
CA HIS A 145 15.34 -2.31 3.34
C HIS A 145 15.09 -1.98 1.87
N VAL A 146 13.82 -1.99 1.45
CA VAL A 146 13.41 -1.62 0.08
C VAL A 146 13.72 -0.14 -0.17
N ALA A 147 13.33 0.76 0.73
CA ALA A 147 13.61 2.18 0.64
C ALA A 147 15.13 2.48 0.62
N ILE A 148 15.91 1.82 1.49
CA ILE A 148 17.37 1.96 1.54
C ILE A 148 18.02 1.52 0.23
N ARG A 149 17.60 0.38 -0.35
CA ARG A 149 18.13 -0.11 -1.64
C ARG A 149 17.75 0.79 -2.80
N ALA A 150 16.57 1.40 -2.75
CA ALA A 150 16.13 2.41 -3.71
C ALA A 150 16.83 3.77 -3.53
N GLN A 151 17.65 3.92 -2.47
CA GLN A 151 18.29 5.17 -2.03
C GLN A 151 17.30 6.33 -1.92
N ASP A 152 16.07 6.01 -1.47
CA ASP A 152 14.99 6.97 -1.33
C ASP A 152 14.85 7.43 0.13
N GLU A 153 15.48 8.56 0.42
CA GLU A 153 15.48 9.17 1.74
C GLU A 153 14.07 9.59 2.19
N LYS A 154 13.26 10.12 1.27
CA LYS A 154 11.89 10.58 1.59
C LYS A 154 11.00 9.43 2.02
N THR A 155 11.04 8.31 1.28
CA THR A 155 10.30 7.11 1.64
C THR A 155 10.83 6.51 2.95
N LEU A 156 12.15 6.52 3.16
CA LEU A 156 12.74 6.07 4.42
C LEU A 156 12.29 6.93 5.60
N ASP A 157 12.31 8.25 5.48
CA ASP A 157 11.80 9.17 6.51
C ASP A 157 10.34 8.88 6.84
N MET A 158 9.52 8.69 5.83
CA MET A 158 8.10 8.40 6.01
C MET A 158 7.88 7.10 6.77
N LEU A 159 8.58 6.05 6.42
CA LEU A 159 8.51 4.76 7.11
C LEU A 159 8.92 4.89 8.58
N LEU A 160 10.07 5.55 8.85
CA LEU A 160 10.57 5.73 10.21
C LEU A 160 9.61 6.58 11.07
N ASN A 161 9.05 7.65 10.51
CA ASN A 161 8.09 8.50 11.21
C ASN A 161 6.74 7.79 11.49
N ASN A 162 6.49 6.65 10.83
CA ASN A 162 5.30 5.83 11.03
C ASN A 162 5.61 4.48 11.70
N GLY A 163 6.70 4.40 12.46
CA GLY A 163 7.00 3.25 13.33
C GLY A 163 7.71 2.08 12.64
N ALA A 164 8.33 2.32 11.49
CA ALA A 164 9.17 1.29 10.89
C ALA A 164 10.42 1.03 11.74
N ASP A 165 10.69 -0.24 12.00
CA ASP A 165 11.82 -0.67 12.81
C ASP A 165 13.12 -0.70 11.99
N ILE A 166 14.01 0.26 12.28
CA ILE A 166 15.32 0.40 11.64
C ILE A 166 16.33 -0.67 12.10
N THR A 167 16.03 -1.40 13.17
CA THR A 167 16.91 -2.44 13.71
C THR A 167 16.78 -3.78 12.96
N LEU A 168 15.74 -3.93 12.16
CA LEU A 168 15.50 -5.15 11.39
C LEU A 168 16.69 -5.49 10.48
N GLU A 169 16.95 -6.77 10.37
CA GLU A 169 17.91 -7.32 9.40
C GLU A 169 17.17 -7.81 8.15
N ASP A 170 17.82 -7.70 6.98
CA ASP A 170 17.31 -8.25 5.72
C ASP A 170 17.37 -9.79 5.70
N ALA A 171 16.86 -10.40 4.63
CA ALA A 171 16.89 -11.85 4.45
C ALA A 171 18.29 -12.50 4.49
N LYS A 172 19.36 -11.71 4.41
CA LYS A 172 20.76 -12.14 4.46
C LYS A 172 21.45 -11.77 5.78
N GLY A 173 20.69 -11.38 6.80
CA GLY A 173 21.21 -10.93 8.08
C GLY A 173 22.03 -9.64 7.99
N LYS A 174 21.68 -8.74 7.06
CA LYS A 174 22.35 -7.45 6.94
C LYS A 174 21.51 -6.36 7.59
N SER A 175 22.12 -5.62 8.51
CA SER A 175 21.50 -4.44 9.09
C SER A 175 21.36 -3.30 8.06
N CYS A 176 20.40 -2.42 8.29
CA CYS A 176 20.16 -1.21 7.48
C CYS A 176 21.46 -0.39 7.24
N ARG A 177 22.28 -0.20 8.29
CA ARG A 177 23.59 0.48 8.18
C ARG A 177 24.54 -0.24 7.22
N LYS A 178 24.61 -1.57 7.26
CA LYS A 178 25.49 -2.35 6.39
C LYS A 178 25.06 -2.23 4.92
N ILE A 179 23.76 -2.24 4.66
CA ILE A 179 23.21 -2.07 3.31
C ILE A 179 23.56 -0.66 2.78
N ALA A 180 23.29 0.40 3.55
CA ALA A 180 23.57 1.78 3.15
C ALA A 180 25.06 2.03 2.87
N LYS A 181 25.97 1.46 3.69
CA LYS A 181 27.42 1.53 3.46
C LYS A 181 27.82 0.85 2.15
N GLN A 182 27.24 -0.32 1.83
CA GLN A 182 27.54 -1.03 0.58
C GLN A 182 27.08 -0.24 -0.64
N LEU A 183 25.97 0.49 -0.55
CA LEU A 183 25.46 1.37 -1.61
C LEU A 183 26.20 2.70 -1.73
N ARG A 184 27.08 3.01 -0.78
CA ARG A 184 27.79 4.29 -0.69
C ARG A 184 26.86 5.51 -0.65
N SER A 185 25.62 5.34 -0.17
CA SER A 185 24.64 6.40 -0.06
C SER A 185 24.86 7.16 1.25
N LYS A 186 25.51 8.31 1.15
CA LYS A 186 25.83 9.16 2.31
C LYS A 186 24.57 9.67 2.99
N ALA A 187 23.61 10.22 2.24
CA ALA A 187 22.36 10.78 2.77
C ALA A 187 21.54 9.71 3.52
N VAL A 188 21.32 8.54 2.91
CA VAL A 188 20.60 7.43 3.56
C VAL A 188 21.34 6.95 4.82
N LEU A 189 22.67 6.89 4.78
CA LEU A 189 23.46 6.48 5.95
C LEU A 189 23.37 7.49 7.11
N GLU A 190 23.43 8.79 6.81
CA GLU A 190 23.25 9.87 7.78
C GLU A 190 21.85 9.80 8.41
N ARG A 191 20.81 9.60 7.60
CA ARG A 191 19.44 9.44 8.11
C ARG A 191 19.28 8.22 9.03
N ILE A 192 19.85 7.07 8.64
CA ILE A 192 19.86 5.86 9.47
C ILE A 192 20.58 6.10 10.80
N ASN A 193 21.74 6.77 10.79
CA ASN A 193 22.48 7.07 12.02
C ASN A 193 21.66 7.95 12.95
N ARG A 194 20.98 8.98 12.43
CA ARG A 194 20.07 9.82 13.20
C ARG A 194 18.93 9.01 13.82
N ALA A 195 18.29 8.11 13.07
CA ALA A 195 17.25 7.25 13.60
C ALA A 195 17.72 6.38 14.78
N PHE A 196 18.97 5.86 14.71
CA PHE A 196 19.54 5.11 15.82
C PHE A 196 19.89 5.99 17.03
N GLU A 197 20.26 7.25 16.83
CA GLU A 197 20.46 8.21 17.91
C GLU A 197 19.12 8.53 18.59
N GLU A 198 18.07 8.76 17.82
CA GLU A 198 16.70 8.99 18.31
C GLU A 198 16.19 7.82 19.18
N LEU A 199 16.46 6.57 18.77
CA LEU A 199 16.10 5.38 19.57
C LEU A 199 16.88 5.27 20.90
N ASN A 200 18.10 5.78 20.96
CA ASN A 200 18.97 5.69 22.14
C ASN A 200 18.82 6.90 23.09
N THR A 201 18.09 7.96 22.69
CA THR A 201 17.80 9.07 23.58
C THR A 201 16.68 8.66 24.55
N PRO A 202 16.88 8.73 25.89
CA PRO A 202 15.82 8.43 26.85
C PRO A 202 14.63 9.36 26.60
N ASN A 203 13.44 8.80 26.56
CA ASN A 203 12.23 9.62 26.47
C ASN A 203 12.12 10.47 27.76
N PRO A 204 12.09 11.81 27.69
CA PRO A 204 12.00 12.64 28.88
C PRO A 204 10.79 12.33 29.78
N ASN A 205 9.77 11.69 29.23
CA ASN A 205 8.56 11.28 29.99
C ASN A 205 8.72 9.95 30.76
N ASP A 206 9.84 9.21 30.60
CA ASP A 206 10.06 7.98 31.38
C ASP A 206 10.60 8.25 32.80
N ASN A 207 11.10 9.46 33.07
CA ASN A 207 11.53 9.86 34.43
C ASN A 207 10.36 10.13 35.37
N ASP A 208 9.23 10.62 34.85
CA ASP A 208 8.04 10.93 35.68
C ASP A 208 7.32 9.67 36.20
N ARG A 209 7.55 8.51 35.60
CA ARG A 209 6.95 7.24 36.05
C ARG A 209 7.74 6.55 37.17
N LYS A 210 9.02 6.90 37.36
CA LYS A 210 9.86 6.31 38.41
C LYS A 210 9.76 7.07 39.73
N GLU A 211 9.38 8.33 39.73
CA GLU A 211 9.21 9.12 40.97
C GLU A 211 7.85 8.89 41.64
N ASN A 212 6.83 8.39 40.91
CA ASN A 212 5.49 8.13 41.49
C ASN A 212 5.28 6.69 42.00
N SER A 213 6.29 5.83 42.00
CA SER A 213 6.22 4.46 42.53
C SER A 213 6.99 4.25 43.84
N GLY A 214 7.39 5.32 44.50
CA GLY A 214 8.30 5.31 45.66
C GLY A 214 7.75 5.83 46.98
N GLU A 215 6.43 5.94 47.17
CA GLU A 215 5.86 6.24 48.49
C GLU A 215 4.56 5.44 48.70
N GLU A 216 4.67 4.21 49.18
CA GLU A 216 3.72 3.57 50.09
C GLU A 216 4.41 2.37 50.74
N LEU A 217 5.00 2.60 51.89
CA LEU A 217 5.31 1.62 52.93
C LEU A 217 4.81 2.16 54.26
#